data_284909d5063ae6041cc6d315732c0e7a
#
_entry.id   284909d5063ae6041cc6d315732c0e7a
#
_cell.length_a   1.000
_cell.length_b   1.000
_cell.length_c   1.000
_cell.angle_alpha   90.00
_cell.angle_beta   90.00
_cell.angle_gamma   90.00
#
_symmetry.space_group_name_H-M   'P 1'
#
loop_
_entity.id
_entity.type
_entity.pdbx_description
1 polymer ?
#
loop_
_entity_poly.entity_id
_entity_poly.type
_entity_poly.pdbx_seq_one_letter_code
_entity_poly.pdbx_strand_id
1 'polypeptide(L)'
;MMTRRKFTIATIVASVVGLAAAVAVRAGGDKIVFPENYAKGVVYMTLDRAGSKQITEYYTSQEAINAAKKGMPLPSGTAITAVAFSAQLDPQGNPLKDANGRFIKTSNITGYRVMAKRTGWGSEYPEEKRNGEWEYQVFRADKTPNPSADLNSCFGCHKPQDKQDFVFTYDKLKIAAQ
;
A
#
# COMPACT_ATOMS: atom_id res chain seq x y z
N MET A 1 -81.08 1.01 33.15
CA MET A 1 -80.64 0.90 31.78
C MET A 1 -79.16 1.35 31.76
N MET A 2 -78.20 0.40 31.84
CA MET A 2 -76.76 0.69 32.01
C MET A 2 -76.03 0.45 30.66
N THR A 3 -75.53 1.50 30.07
CA THR A 3 -74.81 1.48 28.78
C THR A 3 -73.34 1.15 29.04
N ARG A 4 -72.89 -0.02 28.60
CA ARG A 4 -71.45 -0.44 28.67
C ARG A 4 -70.69 0.22 27.51
N ARG A 5 -69.75 1.09 27.82
CA ARG A 5 -68.78 1.63 26.87
C ARG A 5 -67.69 0.57 26.67
N LYS A 6 -67.48 0.14 25.39
CA LYS A 6 -66.37 -0.70 24.98
C LYS A 6 -65.16 0.20 24.71
N PHE A 7 -64.08 0.00 25.46
CA PHE A 7 -62.76 0.60 25.15
C PHE A 7 -62.03 -0.31 24.19
N THR A 8 -61.71 0.20 22.98
CA THR A 8 -60.87 -0.46 22.03
C THR A 8 -59.42 0.03 22.26
N ILE A 9 -58.52 -0.88 22.69
CA ILE A 9 -57.11 -0.58 22.85
C ILE A 9 -56.45 -0.80 21.49
N ALA A 10 -55.99 0.27 20.87
CA ALA A 10 -55.17 0.22 19.63
C ALA A 10 -53.72 0.00 20.03
N THR A 11 -53.18 -1.19 19.69
CA THR A 11 -51.77 -1.51 19.86
C THR A 11 -50.99 -0.92 18.72
N ILE A 12 -50.16 0.11 19.01
CA ILE A 12 -49.22 0.69 18.04
C ILE A 12 -47.96 -0.17 18.07
N VAL A 13 -47.73 -0.94 17.00
CA VAL A 13 -46.48 -1.64 16.76
C VAL A 13 -45.50 -0.63 16.14
N ALA A 14 -44.57 -0.16 16.95
CA ALA A 14 -43.47 0.69 16.46
C ALA A 14 -42.39 -0.22 15.83
N SER A 15 -42.32 -0.23 14.49
CA SER A 15 -41.27 -0.91 13.76
C SER A 15 -39.97 -0.08 13.84
N VAL A 16 -39.01 -0.56 14.64
CA VAL A 16 -37.65 0.00 14.67
C VAL A 16 -36.91 -0.49 13.42
N VAL A 17 -36.84 0.35 12.40
CA VAL A 17 -35.95 0.12 11.24
C VAL A 17 -34.54 0.44 11.70
N GLY A 18 -33.78 -0.59 12.02
CA GLY A 18 -32.35 -0.46 12.32
C GLY A 18 -31.59 -0.07 11.04
N LEU A 19 -31.13 1.18 10.99
CA LEU A 19 -30.22 1.65 9.95
C LEU A 19 -28.85 1.03 10.22
N ALA A 20 -28.53 -0.09 9.57
CA ALA A 20 -27.18 -0.64 9.57
C ALA A 20 -26.28 0.33 8.76
N ALA A 21 -25.55 1.18 9.46
CA ALA A 21 -24.49 1.97 8.84
C ALA A 21 -23.44 1.00 8.30
N ALA A 22 -23.35 0.85 6.99
CA ALA A 22 -22.25 0.16 6.35
C ALA A 22 -20.99 0.96 6.63
N VAL A 23 -20.19 0.49 7.60
CA VAL A 23 -18.83 1.01 7.81
C VAL A 23 -18.06 0.63 6.56
N ALA A 24 -17.76 1.61 5.72
CA ALA A 24 -16.85 1.40 4.59
C ALA A 24 -15.49 1.01 5.16
N VAL A 25 -15.15 -0.28 5.08
CA VAL A 25 -13.83 -0.78 5.43
C VAL A 25 -12.86 -0.14 4.44
N ARG A 26 -12.17 0.89 4.88
CA ARG A 26 -11.07 1.47 4.12
C ARG A 26 -9.92 0.46 4.11
N ALA A 27 -9.48 0.07 2.93
CA ALA A 27 -8.28 -0.73 2.79
C ALA A 27 -7.09 0.02 3.43
N GLY A 28 -6.61 -0.49 4.48
CA GLY A 28 -5.33 -0.57 5.14
C GLY A 28 -4.44 0.60 5.44
N GLY A 29 -4.79 1.83 5.28
CA GLY A 29 -3.84 2.94 5.46
C GLY A 29 -3.35 3.23 6.89
N ASP A 30 -4.00 2.72 7.90
CA ASP A 30 -3.75 2.99 9.32
C ASP A 30 -2.77 2.02 9.99
N LYS A 31 -2.51 0.85 9.37
CA LYS A 31 -1.63 -0.18 9.94
C LYS A 31 -0.15 0.06 9.68
N ILE A 32 0.21 0.77 8.62
CA ILE A 32 1.60 1.02 8.26
C ILE A 32 2.09 2.32 8.85
N VAL A 33 2.96 2.22 9.84
CA VAL A 33 3.81 3.32 10.31
C VAL A 33 4.99 3.46 9.36
N PHE A 34 5.44 4.70 9.09
CA PHE A 34 6.57 4.95 8.21
C PHE A 34 7.82 4.20 8.69
N PRO A 35 8.47 3.40 7.83
CA PRO A 35 9.64 2.61 8.23
C PRO A 35 10.90 3.49 8.26
N GLU A 36 11.15 4.19 9.36
CA GLU A 36 12.27 5.14 9.52
C GLU A 36 13.64 4.55 9.17
N ASN A 37 13.78 3.25 9.35
CA ASN A 37 15.04 2.54 9.08
C ASN A 37 15.15 1.98 7.66
N TYR A 38 14.24 2.33 6.73
CA TYR A 38 14.23 1.76 5.38
C TYR A 38 15.59 1.87 4.68
N ALA A 39 16.30 2.98 4.87
CA ALA A 39 17.60 3.24 4.23
C ALA A 39 18.76 2.36 4.76
N LYS A 40 18.55 1.64 5.87
CA LYS A 40 19.48 0.59 6.35
C LYS A 40 19.31 -0.73 5.58
N GLY A 41 18.24 -0.86 4.81
CA GLY A 41 17.99 -1.99 3.94
C GLY A 41 18.81 -1.93 2.65
N VAL A 42 18.61 -2.93 1.80
CA VAL A 42 19.27 -3.05 0.50
C VAL A 42 18.44 -2.37 -0.58
N VAL A 43 19.06 -1.54 -1.41
CA VAL A 43 18.47 -1.09 -2.67
C VAL A 43 18.57 -2.23 -3.66
N TYR A 44 17.47 -2.91 -3.93
CA TYR A 44 17.47 -4.07 -4.82
C TYR A 44 17.01 -3.73 -6.25
N MET A 45 16.42 -2.57 -6.45
CA MET A 45 16.01 -2.09 -7.77
C MET A 45 15.97 -0.57 -7.82
N THR A 46 16.31 -0.02 -8.98
CA THR A 46 16.13 1.39 -9.30
C THR A 46 15.41 1.50 -10.64
N LEU A 47 14.42 2.37 -10.73
CA LEU A 47 13.59 2.55 -11.92
C LEU A 47 13.42 4.02 -12.27
N ASP A 48 13.73 4.37 -13.54
CA ASP A 48 13.47 5.69 -14.10
C ASP A 48 12.00 5.79 -14.53
N ARG A 49 11.31 6.83 -14.07
CA ARG A 49 9.91 7.13 -14.33
C ARG A 49 9.81 8.33 -15.28
N ALA A 50 9.82 8.08 -16.58
CA ALA A 50 9.83 9.14 -17.60
C ALA A 50 8.64 10.10 -17.48
N GLY A 51 7.42 9.57 -17.28
CA GLY A 51 6.21 10.37 -17.20
C GLY A 51 6.16 11.35 -16.02
N SER A 52 6.79 10.99 -14.88
CA SER A 52 6.88 11.85 -13.69
C SER A 52 8.25 12.51 -13.52
N LYS A 53 9.21 12.25 -14.42
CA LYS A 53 10.60 12.75 -14.36
C LYS A 53 11.25 12.43 -13.00
N GLN A 54 11.08 11.19 -12.54
CA GLN A 54 11.52 10.72 -11.23
C GLN A 54 12.38 9.46 -11.36
N ILE A 55 13.19 9.21 -10.35
CA ILE A 55 13.86 7.95 -10.11
C ILE A 55 13.21 7.32 -8.86
N THR A 56 12.86 6.04 -8.95
CA THR A 56 12.35 5.30 -7.79
C THR A 56 13.37 4.25 -7.38
N GLU A 57 13.83 4.31 -6.13
CA GLU A 57 14.67 3.29 -5.51
C GLU A 57 13.80 2.42 -4.59
N TYR A 58 13.99 1.11 -4.68
CA TYR A 58 13.24 0.13 -3.91
C TYR A 58 14.13 -0.50 -2.86
N TYR A 59 13.75 -0.35 -1.60
CA TYR A 59 14.45 -0.82 -0.42
C TYR A 59 13.70 -1.98 0.24
N THR A 60 14.44 -2.97 0.73
CA THR A 60 13.91 -3.99 1.63
C THR A 60 15.02 -4.58 2.49
N SER A 61 14.66 -5.49 3.42
CA SER A 61 15.65 -6.17 4.26
C SER A 61 16.40 -7.27 3.51
N GLN A 62 17.60 -7.58 3.95
CA GLN A 62 18.38 -8.72 3.44
C GLN A 62 17.64 -10.05 3.65
N GLU A 63 16.87 -10.17 4.73
CA GLU A 63 16.06 -11.34 5.02
C GLU A 63 14.99 -11.58 3.95
N ALA A 64 14.29 -10.51 3.51
CA ALA A 64 13.31 -10.60 2.42
C ALA A 64 13.97 -11.03 1.11
N ILE A 65 15.16 -10.50 0.79
CA ILE A 65 15.95 -10.91 -0.39
C ILE A 65 16.31 -12.39 -0.30
N ASN A 66 16.78 -12.86 0.85
CA ASN A 66 17.17 -14.25 1.06
C ASN A 66 15.98 -15.21 0.92
N ALA A 67 14.78 -14.82 1.37
CA ALA A 67 13.56 -15.59 1.18
C ALA A 67 13.20 -15.68 -0.32
N ALA A 68 13.21 -14.54 -1.03
CA ALA A 68 12.93 -14.49 -2.46
C ALA A 68 13.91 -15.35 -3.29
N LYS A 69 15.21 -15.33 -2.98
CA LYS A 69 16.23 -16.19 -3.62
C LYS A 69 15.94 -17.68 -3.47
N LYS A 70 15.28 -18.06 -2.38
CA LYS A 70 14.84 -19.45 -2.14
C LYS A 70 13.48 -19.76 -2.77
N GLY A 71 12.86 -18.79 -3.46
CA GLY A 71 11.52 -18.93 -4.02
C GLY A 71 10.40 -18.98 -2.96
N MET A 72 10.66 -18.51 -1.75
CA MET A 72 9.73 -18.54 -0.62
C MET A 72 8.94 -17.22 -0.53
N PRO A 73 7.70 -17.25 -0.02
CA PRO A 73 7.00 -16.02 0.34
C PRO A 73 7.86 -15.15 1.26
N LEU A 74 7.72 -13.83 1.13
CA LEU A 74 8.47 -12.91 1.99
C LEU A 74 8.01 -13.04 3.44
N PRO A 75 8.91 -13.00 4.42
CA PRO A 75 8.56 -13.22 5.82
C PRO A 75 7.69 -12.11 6.40
N SER A 76 6.95 -12.45 7.46
CA SER A 76 6.26 -11.46 8.29
C SER A 76 7.28 -10.46 8.84
N GLY A 77 6.93 -9.18 8.86
CA GLY A 77 7.84 -8.09 9.20
C GLY A 77 8.52 -7.44 8.00
N THR A 78 8.40 -8.03 6.79
CA THR A 78 8.93 -7.42 5.58
C THR A 78 8.24 -6.08 5.31
N ALA A 79 9.05 -5.06 4.98
CA ALA A 79 8.60 -3.83 4.34
C ALA A 79 9.38 -3.63 3.04
N ILE A 80 8.66 -3.28 1.98
CA ILE A 80 9.23 -2.79 0.73
C ILE A 80 8.91 -1.31 0.64
N THR A 81 9.96 -0.47 0.59
CA THR A 81 9.82 0.98 0.52
C THR A 81 10.31 1.47 -0.83
N ALA A 82 9.42 2.01 -1.64
CA ALA A 82 9.75 2.70 -2.89
C ALA A 82 9.89 4.20 -2.60
N VAL A 83 11.09 4.72 -2.77
CA VAL A 83 11.44 6.13 -2.55
C VAL A 83 11.53 6.84 -3.90
N ALA A 84 10.71 7.87 -4.10
CA ALA A 84 10.71 8.64 -5.33
C ALA A 84 11.57 9.91 -5.17
N PHE A 85 12.53 10.08 -6.06
CA PHE A 85 13.41 11.24 -6.14
C PHE A 85 13.14 12.01 -7.44
N SER A 86 13.27 13.33 -7.42
CA SER A 86 13.27 14.12 -8.63
C SER A 86 14.52 13.81 -9.49
N ALA A 87 14.36 13.77 -10.81
CA ALA A 87 15.49 13.80 -11.73
C ALA A 87 16.05 15.22 -11.86
N GLN A 88 17.34 15.34 -12.17
CA GLN A 88 17.90 16.58 -12.65
C GLN A 88 17.33 16.88 -14.04
N LEU A 89 17.00 18.14 -14.28
CA LEU A 89 16.40 18.57 -15.54
C LEU A 89 17.32 19.55 -16.28
N ASP A 90 17.28 19.49 -17.61
CA ASP A 90 17.86 20.52 -18.46
C ASP A 90 16.99 21.81 -18.47
N PRO A 91 17.42 22.90 -19.10
CA PRO A 91 16.63 24.14 -19.21
C PRO A 91 15.30 23.96 -19.94
N GLN A 92 15.12 22.91 -20.75
CA GLN A 92 13.90 22.56 -21.45
C GLN A 92 12.97 21.66 -20.60
N GLY A 93 13.44 21.28 -19.40
CA GLY A 93 12.67 20.45 -18.47
C GLY A 93 12.74 18.96 -18.76
N ASN A 94 13.72 18.48 -19.55
CA ASN A 94 13.92 17.06 -19.80
C ASN A 94 14.86 16.46 -18.74
N PRO A 95 14.68 15.21 -18.32
CA PRO A 95 15.60 14.55 -17.41
C PRO A 95 17.00 14.39 -18.02
N LEU A 96 18.01 14.88 -17.32
CA LEU A 96 19.39 14.61 -17.63
C LEU A 96 19.72 13.14 -17.40
N LYS A 97 20.63 12.61 -18.24
CA LYS A 97 21.05 11.21 -18.18
C LYS A 97 22.55 11.10 -17.94
N ASP A 98 22.93 10.07 -17.20
CA ASP A 98 24.31 9.68 -17.01
C ASP A 98 24.87 8.92 -18.24
N ALA A 99 26.13 8.51 -18.17
CA ALA A 99 26.80 7.77 -19.23
C ALA A 99 26.14 6.41 -19.57
N ASN A 100 25.33 5.85 -18.66
CA ASN A 100 24.59 4.61 -18.85
C ASN A 100 23.16 4.84 -19.36
N GLY A 101 22.79 6.09 -19.67
CA GLY A 101 21.47 6.47 -20.14
C GLY A 101 20.40 6.54 -19.03
N ARG A 102 20.79 6.45 -17.74
CA ARG A 102 19.91 6.53 -16.57
C ARG A 102 19.69 7.98 -16.16
N PHE A 103 18.54 8.29 -15.61
CA PHE A 103 18.27 9.61 -15.05
C PHE A 103 19.24 9.94 -13.92
N ILE A 104 19.72 11.18 -13.89
CA ILE A 104 20.56 11.69 -12.81
C ILE A 104 19.63 12.09 -11.63
N LYS A 105 19.83 11.42 -10.49
CA LYS A 105 19.02 11.63 -9.27
C LYS A 105 19.44 12.92 -8.55
N THR A 106 18.45 13.68 -8.06
CA THR A 106 18.68 14.74 -7.07
C THR A 106 18.55 14.20 -5.65
N SER A 107 18.85 15.03 -4.65
CA SER A 107 18.54 14.73 -3.24
C SER A 107 17.08 14.99 -2.86
N ASN A 108 16.26 15.56 -3.76
CA ASN A 108 14.88 15.91 -3.49
C ASN A 108 13.98 14.68 -3.54
N ILE A 109 13.49 14.24 -2.38
CA ILE A 109 12.49 13.18 -2.26
C ILE A 109 11.11 13.78 -2.47
N THR A 110 10.31 13.18 -3.34
CA THR A 110 8.94 13.62 -3.66
C THR A 110 7.86 12.83 -2.95
N GLY A 111 8.21 11.67 -2.38
CA GLY A 111 7.29 10.84 -1.60
C GLY A 111 7.72 9.38 -1.55
N TYR A 112 6.90 8.58 -0.88
CA TYR A 112 7.17 7.17 -0.65
C TYR A 112 5.93 6.34 -0.90
N ARG A 113 6.13 5.10 -1.35
CA ARG A 113 5.11 4.05 -1.35
C ARG A 113 5.66 2.88 -0.55
N VAL A 114 4.89 2.43 0.42
CA VAL A 114 5.29 1.34 1.31
C VAL A 114 4.26 0.23 1.18
N MET A 115 4.73 -0.99 0.98
CA MET A 115 3.96 -2.19 1.26
C MET A 115 4.64 -2.94 2.39
N ALA A 116 3.86 -3.42 3.34
CA ALA A 116 4.37 -4.14 4.50
C ALA A 116 3.52 -5.39 4.77
N LYS A 117 4.18 -6.45 5.24
CA LYS A 117 3.57 -7.75 5.52
C LYS A 117 3.70 -8.09 7.00
N ARG A 118 2.59 -8.45 7.63
CA ARG A 118 2.59 -8.97 9.00
C ARG A 118 1.55 -10.05 9.17
N THR A 119 1.92 -11.09 9.91
CA THR A 119 1.01 -12.17 10.26
C THR A 119 -0.29 -11.63 10.89
N GLY A 120 -1.41 -12.10 10.38
CA GLY A 120 -2.75 -11.71 10.81
C GLY A 120 -3.32 -10.46 10.15
N TRP A 121 -2.53 -9.74 9.34
CA TRP A 121 -3.07 -8.63 8.56
C TRP A 121 -3.94 -9.13 7.39
N GLY A 122 -4.90 -8.30 6.98
CA GLY A 122 -5.80 -8.61 5.87
C GLY A 122 -7.01 -9.48 6.25
N SER A 123 -7.06 -10.06 7.46
CA SER A 123 -8.18 -10.92 7.88
C SER A 123 -9.52 -10.17 7.96
N GLU A 124 -9.50 -8.86 8.10
CA GLU A 124 -10.65 -7.97 8.13
C GLU A 124 -11.23 -7.66 6.74
N TYR A 125 -10.50 -7.99 5.65
CA TYR A 125 -10.98 -7.78 4.29
C TYR A 125 -11.62 -9.04 3.72
N PRO A 126 -12.66 -8.89 2.90
CA PRO A 126 -13.18 -10.01 2.11
C PRO A 126 -12.08 -10.51 1.16
N GLU A 127 -12.14 -11.80 0.83
CA GLU A 127 -11.06 -12.49 0.09
C GLU A 127 -10.71 -11.81 -1.25
N GLU A 128 -11.72 -11.33 -1.96
CA GLU A 128 -11.55 -10.64 -3.24
C GLU A 128 -10.77 -9.32 -3.15
N LYS A 129 -10.69 -8.71 -1.95
CA LYS A 129 -9.92 -7.48 -1.68
C LYS A 129 -8.65 -7.71 -0.85
N ARG A 130 -8.35 -8.97 -0.52
CA ARG A 130 -7.20 -9.32 0.30
C ARG A 130 -6.01 -9.70 -0.56
N ASN A 131 -4.83 -9.15 -0.24
CA ASN A 131 -3.55 -9.52 -0.83
C ASN A 131 -2.70 -10.28 0.19
N GLY A 132 -3.17 -11.46 0.61
CA GLY A 132 -2.55 -12.20 1.70
C GLY A 132 -2.52 -11.36 2.99
N GLU A 133 -1.33 -11.20 3.55
CA GLU A 133 -1.07 -10.41 4.76
C GLU A 133 -0.41 -9.04 4.47
N TRP A 134 -0.50 -8.57 3.21
CA TRP A 134 0.07 -7.30 2.79
C TRP A 134 -0.89 -6.15 2.99
N GLU A 135 -0.32 -5.01 3.42
CA GLU A 135 -0.94 -3.70 3.49
C GLU A 135 -0.14 -2.68 2.68
N TYR A 136 -0.77 -1.56 2.35
CA TYR A 136 -0.19 -0.53 1.48
C TYR A 136 -0.39 0.85 2.10
N GLN A 137 0.61 1.73 1.95
CA GLN A 137 0.52 3.13 2.36
C GLN A 137 1.34 4.01 1.43
N VAL A 138 0.85 5.21 1.20
CA VAL A 138 1.57 6.27 0.49
C VAL A 138 1.89 7.37 1.49
N PHE A 139 3.15 7.79 1.49
CA PHE A 139 3.62 8.88 2.34
C PHE A 139 4.10 10.04 1.49
N ARG A 140 3.93 11.25 1.99
CA ARG A 140 4.50 12.47 1.45
C ARG A 140 6.01 12.52 1.69
N ALA A 141 6.68 13.52 1.13
CA ALA A 141 8.11 13.74 1.33
C ALA A 141 8.51 13.96 2.81
N ASP A 142 7.60 14.52 3.60
CA ASP A 142 7.75 14.73 5.05
C ASP A 142 7.45 13.48 5.89
N LYS A 143 7.23 12.33 5.22
CA LYS A 143 6.90 11.03 5.84
C LYS A 143 5.51 10.97 6.49
N THR A 144 4.67 11.97 6.35
CA THR A 144 3.27 11.90 6.79
C THR A 144 2.43 11.08 5.80
N PRO A 145 1.42 10.32 6.25
CA PRO A 145 0.51 9.64 5.36
C PRO A 145 -0.15 10.61 4.37
N ASN A 146 -0.26 10.20 3.10
CA ASN A 146 -0.97 10.99 2.09
C ASN A 146 -2.47 10.66 2.13
N PRO A 147 -3.33 11.55 2.67
CA PRO A 147 -4.77 11.27 2.81
C PRO A 147 -5.52 11.23 1.47
N SER A 148 -4.90 11.74 0.40
CA SER A 148 -5.49 11.73 -0.95
C SER A 148 -5.11 10.48 -1.75
N ALA A 149 -4.32 9.55 -1.18
CA ALA A 149 -3.96 8.33 -1.86
C ALA A 149 -5.15 7.35 -1.92
N ASP A 150 -5.43 6.82 -3.10
CA ASP A 150 -6.37 5.73 -3.27
C ASP A 150 -5.66 4.38 -3.00
N LEU A 151 -5.76 3.90 -1.78
CA LEU A 151 -5.16 2.63 -1.37
C LEU A 151 -5.89 1.42 -1.97
N ASN A 152 -7.18 1.54 -2.34
CA ASN A 152 -7.88 0.46 -3.04
C ASN A 152 -7.24 0.17 -4.39
N SER A 153 -6.72 1.18 -5.08
CA SER A 153 -5.97 0.97 -6.33
C SER A 153 -4.69 0.17 -6.11
N CYS A 154 -4.02 0.32 -4.97
CA CYS A 154 -2.85 -0.49 -4.61
C CYS A 154 -3.22 -1.97 -4.50
N PHE A 155 -4.28 -2.27 -3.73
CA PHE A 155 -4.77 -3.65 -3.58
C PHE A 155 -5.18 -4.27 -4.92
N GLY A 156 -5.99 -3.55 -5.70
CA GLY A 156 -6.46 -4.04 -7.01
C GLY A 156 -5.33 -4.28 -8.00
N CYS A 157 -4.32 -3.39 -8.03
CA CYS A 157 -3.16 -3.52 -8.90
C CYS A 157 -2.28 -4.72 -8.50
N HIS A 158 -2.04 -4.92 -7.19
CA HIS A 158 -1.19 -6.01 -6.68
C HIS A 158 -1.90 -7.37 -6.66
N LYS A 159 -3.24 -7.42 -6.63
CA LYS A 159 -4.03 -8.67 -6.55
C LYS A 159 -3.63 -9.75 -7.57
N PRO A 160 -3.39 -9.43 -8.86
CA PRO A 160 -3.01 -10.44 -9.86
C PRO A 160 -1.60 -11.03 -9.67
N GLN A 161 -0.82 -10.51 -8.71
CA GLN A 161 0.55 -10.98 -8.42
C GLN A 161 0.59 -12.02 -7.29
N ASP A 162 -0.49 -12.74 -7.05
CA ASP A 162 -0.64 -13.75 -5.98
C ASP A 162 0.47 -14.83 -6.02
N LYS A 163 0.85 -15.29 -7.23
CA LYS A 163 1.94 -16.26 -7.43
C LYS A 163 3.32 -15.75 -7.08
N GLN A 164 3.47 -14.44 -6.91
CA GLN A 164 4.71 -13.76 -6.54
C GLN A 164 4.56 -13.05 -5.19
N ASP A 165 3.76 -13.63 -4.29
CA ASP A 165 3.48 -13.06 -2.97
C ASP A 165 2.97 -11.60 -3.07
N PHE A 166 2.17 -11.28 -4.10
CA PHE A 166 1.63 -9.94 -4.40
C PHE A 166 2.69 -8.86 -4.67
N VAL A 167 3.94 -9.23 -5.01
CA VAL A 167 5.07 -8.32 -5.20
C VAL A 167 5.49 -8.26 -6.67
N PHE A 168 5.22 -7.15 -7.37
CA PHE A 168 5.61 -6.96 -8.78
C PHE A 168 7.11 -7.13 -9.04
N THR A 169 7.91 -6.80 -8.07
CA THR A 169 9.38 -6.80 -8.15
C THR A 169 10.01 -8.04 -7.52
N TYR A 170 9.22 -9.09 -7.30
CA TYR A 170 9.68 -10.32 -6.66
C TYR A 170 10.86 -10.97 -7.41
N ASP A 171 10.82 -11.01 -8.74
CA ASP A 171 11.93 -11.54 -9.54
C ASP A 171 13.20 -10.69 -9.45
N LYS A 172 13.06 -9.35 -9.21
CA LYS A 172 14.22 -8.49 -8.95
C LYS A 172 14.87 -8.78 -7.61
N LEU A 173 14.08 -9.17 -6.60
CA LEU A 173 14.61 -9.64 -5.32
C LEU A 173 15.44 -10.91 -5.46
N LYS A 174 15.03 -11.85 -6.32
CA LYS A 174 15.78 -13.11 -6.57
C LYS A 174 17.19 -12.87 -7.10
N ILE A 175 17.38 -11.83 -7.90
CA ILE A 175 18.66 -11.51 -8.57
C ILE A 175 19.40 -10.33 -7.93
N ALA A 176 18.88 -9.79 -6.83
CA ALA A 176 19.53 -8.68 -6.13
C ALA A 176 20.96 -9.06 -5.71
N ALA A 177 21.92 -8.16 -5.93
CA ALA A 177 23.30 -8.33 -5.43
C ALA A 177 23.30 -8.38 -3.89
N GLN A 178 24.30 -9.05 -3.34
CA GLN A 178 24.58 -9.03 -1.89
C GLN A 178 25.43 -7.82 -1.57
#